data_5a48718df93d6d89db66f0660b588b3f
#
_entry.id   5a48718df93d6d89db66f0660b588b3f
#
_cell.length_a   1.000
_cell.length_b   1.000
_cell.length_c   1.000
_cell.angle_alpha   90.00
_cell.angle_beta   90.00
_cell.angle_gamma   90.00
#
_symmetry.space_group_name_H-M   'P 1'
#
loop_
_entity.id
_entity.type
_entity.pdbx_description
1 polymer ?
#
loop_
_entity_poly.entity_id
_entity_poly.type
_entity_poly.pdbx_seq_one_letter_code
_entity_poly.pdbx_strand_id
1 'polypeptide(L)'
;MVKDFLPISREDMKKRGWQQCDFVYICGDAYVDHSSFGMAIITRILESRGYNVGIIAQPDWKKKESIAILGEPRLGFLVSAGNMDSMVNHYTVNKKHRKNDAYSPGGKMGMRPDYATIVYSNLIRQTYKKTPIIIGGIEASLRRMSHYDYWSDKMKHSILIDSGADIISYGMGEHSIVEIAEALEAGIDVKDITYIRGTVYKAKSLDHIYDDYIELPSYDEIATDKKKYAESFYTQYINTDAFSARILVEKVKEKMYVVQNPPAMPLTQMEMDDVYSLPYMRDYHPVYKKMGGIPALSEIKFSLTSNRGCFGGCSFCALTFHQGRIIQTRSHENIIEEAELMTHDPDFKGYIHDVGGPTANFRRPACDKQLSKGACVNKQCLFPKPCKNLVVEHKDYINLLRKLRKIPSVKKVFIRSGIRFDYCMEDSDDTFLRELCENHISGQLRVAPEHISDKVLSRMGKPSRAVYDSFIKRYKRINDKTGKEQFVVPYLMSSHPGSTMKEAIELAEYVRDLGYMPEQVQDFYPTPSTLSTCMYYTGYDPRTMEKVNTPVSHHEKEMQRALIQYKKPENYDLVKEALLANNRSDLIGFGPKCLIPPRKIRSRSNEKSRKR
;
A
#
# COMPACT_ATOMS: atom_id res chain seq x y z
N MET A 1 -7.10 13.42 28.02
CA MET A 1 -7.20 14.12 26.70
C MET A 1 -8.65 14.48 26.42
N VAL A 2 -8.90 15.67 25.91
CA VAL A 2 -10.25 16.08 25.49
C VAL A 2 -10.55 15.36 24.17
N LYS A 3 -11.67 14.64 24.08
CA LYS A 3 -12.11 13.98 22.85
C LYS A 3 -12.68 15.03 21.90
N ASP A 4 -11.82 15.64 21.09
CA ASP A 4 -12.17 16.69 20.12
C ASP A 4 -11.18 16.63 18.94
N PHE A 5 -11.56 17.19 17.79
CA PHE A 5 -10.65 17.34 16.65
C PHE A 5 -9.46 18.25 16.99
N LEU A 6 -8.29 17.92 16.43
CA LEU A 6 -7.13 18.79 16.53
C LEU A 6 -7.35 20.11 15.77
N PRO A 7 -6.72 21.22 16.20
CA PRO A 7 -6.89 22.53 15.58
C PRO A 7 -6.54 22.55 14.09
N ILE A 8 -7.43 23.14 13.30
CA ILE A 8 -7.21 23.45 11.87
C ILE A 8 -7.18 24.96 11.61
N SER A 9 -7.40 25.77 12.63
CA SER A 9 -7.42 27.24 12.58
C SER A 9 -6.80 27.86 13.83
N ARG A 10 -6.41 29.13 13.73
CA ARG A 10 -5.96 29.90 14.92
C ARG A 10 -7.07 30.06 15.96
N GLU A 11 -8.32 30.07 15.54
CA GLU A 11 -9.46 30.12 16.44
C GLU A 11 -9.55 28.83 17.29
N ASP A 12 -9.35 27.66 16.67
CA ASP A 12 -9.32 26.38 17.39
C ASP A 12 -8.15 26.32 18.37
N MET A 13 -6.98 26.84 18.00
CA MET A 13 -5.83 26.99 18.91
C MET A 13 -6.19 27.85 20.13
N LYS A 14 -6.85 29.01 19.91
CA LYS A 14 -7.28 29.89 21.01
C LYS A 14 -8.27 29.21 21.95
N LYS A 15 -9.22 28.41 21.45
CA LYS A 15 -10.15 27.64 22.28
C LYS A 15 -9.42 26.64 23.20
N ARG A 16 -8.26 26.15 22.78
CA ARG A 16 -7.38 25.27 23.57
C ARG A 16 -6.35 26.03 24.41
N GLY A 17 -6.34 27.37 24.36
CA GLY A 17 -5.40 28.23 25.09
C GLY A 17 -3.99 28.25 24.47
N TRP A 18 -3.85 27.83 23.23
CA TRP A 18 -2.54 27.73 22.57
C TRP A 18 -2.18 29.02 21.82
N GLN A 19 -0.96 29.49 22.05
CA GLN A 19 -0.37 30.63 21.31
C GLN A 19 0.33 30.14 20.05
N GLN A 20 0.93 28.95 20.11
CA GLN A 20 1.74 28.34 19.06
C GLN A 20 1.57 26.83 19.10
N CYS A 21 1.64 26.18 17.94
CA CYS A 21 1.77 24.72 17.86
C CYS A 21 3.24 24.32 18.05
N ASP A 22 3.48 23.15 18.65
CA ASP A 22 4.78 22.50 18.64
C ASP A 22 5.05 21.91 17.27
N PHE A 23 4.07 21.21 16.72
CA PHE A 23 4.10 20.68 15.36
C PHE A 23 2.89 21.12 14.54
N VAL A 24 3.10 21.34 13.25
CA VAL A 24 2.03 21.50 12.27
C VAL A 24 2.14 20.38 11.24
N TYR A 25 1.08 19.57 11.14
CA TYR A 25 1.02 18.48 10.16
C TYR A 25 0.34 18.94 8.87
N ILE A 26 1.04 18.84 7.76
CA ILE A 26 0.52 19.14 6.40
C ILE A 26 0.25 17.83 5.67
N CYS A 27 -0.99 17.64 5.23
CA CYS A 27 -1.46 16.39 4.62
C CYS A 27 -2.11 16.62 3.25
N GLY A 28 -1.84 15.70 2.33
CA GLY A 28 -2.52 15.66 1.03
C GLY A 28 -3.95 15.13 1.07
N ASP A 29 -4.34 14.41 2.14
CA ASP A 29 -5.72 13.99 2.39
C ASP A 29 -6.48 15.05 3.18
N ALA A 30 -7.80 15.08 3.04
CA ALA A 30 -8.68 15.80 3.96
C ALA A 30 -8.54 15.26 5.39
N TYR A 31 -8.86 16.07 6.39
CA TYR A 31 -8.72 15.67 7.78
C TYR A 31 -9.80 14.65 8.18
N VAL A 32 -9.38 13.42 8.32
CA VAL A 32 -10.14 12.32 8.93
C VAL A 32 -9.39 11.84 10.16
N ASP A 33 -10.02 11.94 11.32
CA ASP A 33 -9.45 11.54 12.60
C ASP A 33 -9.85 10.09 12.91
N HIS A 34 -9.15 9.16 12.29
CA HIS A 34 -9.42 7.73 12.41
C HIS A 34 -8.11 6.93 12.42
N SER A 35 -8.06 5.85 13.19
CA SER A 35 -6.88 4.97 13.35
C SER A 35 -6.41 4.26 12.06
N SER A 36 -7.16 4.37 10.96
CA SER A 36 -6.74 3.93 9.63
C SER A 36 -6.03 5.02 8.82
N PHE A 37 -5.85 6.23 9.36
CA PHE A 37 -5.15 7.34 8.71
C PHE A 37 -3.84 7.63 9.43
N GLY A 38 -2.73 7.53 8.69
CA GLY A 38 -1.40 7.77 9.25
C GLY A 38 -1.23 9.15 9.88
N MET A 39 -1.84 10.19 9.30
CA MET A 39 -1.87 11.52 9.88
C MET A 39 -2.51 11.51 11.28
N ALA A 40 -3.68 10.90 11.43
CA ALA A 40 -4.38 10.83 12.70
C ALA A 40 -3.55 10.08 13.77
N ILE A 41 -2.94 8.94 13.38
CA ILE A 41 -2.08 8.18 14.28
C ILE A 41 -0.93 9.04 14.80
N ILE A 42 -0.14 9.62 13.90
CA ILE A 42 1.05 10.41 14.27
C ILE A 42 0.70 11.63 15.11
N THR A 43 -0.35 12.36 14.73
CA THR A 43 -0.77 13.56 15.47
C THR A 43 -1.35 13.23 16.83
N ARG A 44 -2.11 12.15 16.98
CA ARG A 44 -2.65 11.69 18.26
C ARG A 44 -1.56 11.13 19.19
N ILE A 45 -0.54 10.46 18.64
CA ILE A 45 0.64 10.04 19.43
C ILE A 45 1.34 11.27 20.02
N LEU A 46 1.62 12.28 19.20
CA LEU A 46 2.28 13.50 19.68
C LEU A 46 1.41 14.25 20.70
N GLU A 47 0.08 14.38 20.46
CA GLU A 47 -0.85 14.96 21.43
C GLU A 47 -0.83 14.19 22.77
N SER A 48 -0.77 12.85 22.73
CA SER A 48 -0.71 12.03 23.95
C SER A 48 0.57 12.22 24.75
N ARG A 49 1.63 12.71 24.11
CA ARG A 49 2.91 13.08 24.73
C ARG A 49 2.95 14.54 25.21
N GLY A 50 1.85 15.28 25.06
CA GLY A 50 1.73 16.65 25.53
C GLY A 50 2.09 17.73 24.52
N TYR A 51 2.40 17.37 23.26
CA TYR A 51 2.69 18.35 22.23
C TYR A 51 1.42 18.99 21.66
N ASN A 52 1.48 20.29 21.38
CA ASN A 52 0.44 21.05 20.70
C ASN A 52 0.54 20.80 19.19
N VAL A 53 -0.38 20.03 18.63
CA VAL A 53 -0.34 19.65 17.21
C VAL A 53 -1.51 20.27 16.45
N GLY A 54 -1.21 21.04 15.40
CA GLY A 54 -2.19 21.57 14.46
C GLY A 54 -2.15 20.84 13.12
N ILE A 55 -3.27 20.87 12.37
CA ILE A 55 -3.40 20.17 11.09
C ILE A 55 -3.76 21.15 9.99
N ILE A 56 -3.04 21.10 8.89
CA ILE A 56 -3.36 21.78 7.62
C ILE A 56 -3.57 20.70 6.56
N ALA A 57 -4.83 20.33 6.37
CA ALA A 57 -5.22 19.32 5.39
C ALA A 57 -5.51 19.97 4.03
N GLN A 58 -4.90 19.44 2.98
CA GLN A 58 -5.07 19.90 1.60
C GLN A 58 -4.93 21.43 1.42
N PRO A 59 -3.79 22.05 1.86
CA PRO A 59 -3.56 23.46 1.62
C PRO A 59 -3.64 23.78 0.13
N ASP A 60 -4.09 25.01 -0.20
CA ASP A 60 -4.06 25.48 -1.60
C ASP A 60 -2.61 25.62 -2.06
N TRP A 61 -2.11 24.56 -2.69
CA TRP A 61 -0.72 24.45 -3.12
C TRP A 61 -0.28 25.49 -4.15
N LYS A 62 -1.22 26.27 -4.69
CA LYS A 62 -0.95 27.42 -5.57
C LYS A 62 -0.67 28.70 -4.79
N LYS A 63 -0.93 28.71 -3.48
CA LYS A 63 -0.77 29.87 -2.60
C LYS A 63 0.13 29.49 -1.42
N LYS A 64 1.32 30.07 -1.37
CA LYS A 64 2.28 29.78 -0.28
C LYS A 64 1.74 30.14 1.13
N GLU A 65 0.81 31.10 1.21
CA GLU A 65 0.20 31.53 2.47
C GLU A 65 -0.67 30.42 3.09
N SER A 66 -1.14 29.49 2.30
CA SER A 66 -2.03 28.41 2.76
C SER A 66 -1.37 27.48 3.77
N ILE A 67 -0.05 27.36 3.77
CA ILE A 67 0.69 26.55 4.75
C ILE A 67 1.04 27.31 6.03
N ALA A 68 0.73 28.60 6.10
CA ALA A 68 1.05 29.47 7.23
C ALA A 68 -0.16 29.82 8.12
N ILE A 69 -1.32 29.23 7.87
CA ILE A 69 -2.57 29.57 8.56
C ILE A 69 -2.52 29.36 10.08
N LEU A 70 -1.76 28.37 10.55
CA LEU A 70 -1.54 28.12 11.98
C LEU A 70 -0.30 28.84 12.54
N GLY A 71 0.50 29.48 11.69
CA GLY A 71 1.78 30.10 12.06
C GLY A 71 2.95 29.12 11.99
N GLU A 72 4.12 29.61 12.38
CA GLU A 72 5.34 28.82 12.46
C GLU A 72 5.29 27.91 13.70
N PRO A 73 5.49 26.59 13.57
CA PRO A 73 5.55 25.70 14.72
C PRO A 73 6.87 25.87 15.48
N ARG A 74 6.85 25.57 16.78
CA ARG A 74 8.03 25.66 17.64
C ARG A 74 9.11 24.64 17.28
N LEU A 75 8.72 23.39 16.97
CA LEU A 75 9.62 22.26 16.73
C LEU A 75 9.74 21.90 15.27
N GLY A 76 8.66 21.89 14.49
CA GLY A 76 8.76 21.57 13.08
C GLY A 76 7.44 21.26 12.37
N PHE A 77 7.56 21.15 11.06
CA PHE A 77 6.49 20.69 10.18
C PHE A 77 6.60 19.19 9.93
N LEU A 78 5.45 18.51 9.97
CA LEU A 78 5.31 17.12 9.55
C LEU A 78 4.56 17.10 8.21
N VAL A 79 5.04 16.36 7.23
CA VAL A 79 4.45 16.40 5.88
C VAL A 79 4.25 15.00 5.32
N SER A 80 3.06 14.72 4.79
CA SER A 80 2.78 13.51 4.02
C SER A 80 1.85 13.78 2.83
N ALA A 81 1.88 12.90 1.85
CA ALA A 81 0.93 12.90 0.74
C ALA A 81 -0.47 12.42 1.13
N GLY A 82 -0.62 11.81 2.32
CA GLY A 82 -1.83 11.14 2.80
C GLY A 82 -1.68 9.62 2.83
N ASN A 83 -2.82 8.91 2.87
CA ASN A 83 -2.85 7.44 2.93
C ASN A 83 -2.37 6.76 1.65
N MET A 84 -2.39 7.47 0.53
CA MET A 84 -1.88 6.99 -0.74
C MET A 84 -0.76 7.88 -1.26
N ASP A 85 0.11 7.28 -2.07
CA ASP A 85 1.02 8.02 -2.93
C ASP A 85 0.22 8.94 -3.86
N SER A 86 0.61 10.22 -3.98
CA SER A 86 -0.13 11.21 -4.74
C SER A 86 -0.25 10.85 -6.22
N MET A 87 0.82 10.31 -6.81
CA MET A 87 0.83 9.92 -8.22
C MET A 87 -0.06 8.69 -8.47
N VAL A 88 -0.03 7.69 -7.56
CA VAL A 88 -0.93 6.52 -7.62
C VAL A 88 -2.39 6.95 -7.45
N ASN A 89 -2.66 7.93 -6.59
CA ASN A 89 -4.01 8.46 -6.39
C ASN A 89 -4.53 9.23 -7.61
N HIS A 90 -3.67 10.00 -8.27
CA HIS A 90 -4.08 10.86 -9.38
C HIS A 90 -4.17 10.16 -10.72
N TYR A 91 -3.35 9.15 -10.97
CA TYR A 91 -3.20 8.56 -12.30
C TYR A 91 -3.55 7.09 -12.33
N THR A 92 -4.06 6.65 -13.46
CA THR A 92 -4.12 5.23 -13.81
C THR A 92 -2.73 4.76 -14.29
N VAL A 93 -2.55 3.44 -14.46
CA VAL A 93 -1.31 2.89 -15.02
C VAL A 93 -1.02 3.41 -16.44
N ASN A 94 -2.03 3.80 -17.20
CA ASN A 94 -1.89 4.42 -18.52
C ASN A 94 -1.67 5.95 -18.44
N LYS A 95 -1.25 6.45 -17.27
CA LYS A 95 -0.97 7.87 -17.01
C LYS A 95 -2.15 8.81 -17.30
N LYS A 96 -3.39 8.27 -17.30
CA LYS A 96 -4.61 9.08 -17.43
C LYS A 96 -5.08 9.54 -16.05
N HIS A 97 -5.45 10.80 -15.92
CA HIS A 97 -6.01 11.33 -14.67
C HIS A 97 -7.25 10.55 -14.25
N ARG A 98 -7.33 10.23 -12.96
CA ARG A 98 -8.55 9.71 -12.34
C ARG A 98 -9.58 10.83 -12.22
N LYS A 99 -10.86 10.46 -12.20
CA LYS A 99 -11.97 11.42 -12.10
C LYS A 99 -12.30 11.79 -10.65
N ASN A 100 -12.03 10.90 -9.71
CA ASN A 100 -12.41 11.03 -8.31
C ASN A 100 -11.20 10.78 -7.39
N ASP A 101 -11.16 11.52 -6.29
CA ASP A 101 -10.25 11.30 -5.16
C ASP A 101 -11.08 11.01 -3.90
N ALA A 102 -11.10 9.75 -3.46
CA ALA A 102 -11.87 9.34 -2.29
C ALA A 102 -11.44 10.01 -0.98
N TYR A 103 -10.22 10.55 -0.93
CA TYR A 103 -9.65 11.22 0.24
C TYR A 103 -9.86 12.73 0.24
N SER A 104 -10.61 13.24 -0.72
CA SER A 104 -10.95 14.67 -0.84
C SER A 104 -12.43 14.91 -0.59
N PRO A 105 -12.83 16.13 -0.16
CA PRO A 105 -14.22 16.48 0.09
C PRO A 105 -15.11 16.23 -1.13
N GLY A 106 -16.20 15.47 -0.93
CA GLY A 106 -17.12 15.07 -1.99
C GLY A 106 -16.49 14.24 -3.10
N GLY A 107 -15.31 13.65 -2.88
CA GLY A 107 -14.57 12.90 -3.91
C GLY A 107 -13.93 13.78 -4.99
N LYS A 108 -13.79 15.09 -4.76
CA LYS A 108 -13.32 16.05 -5.77
C LYS A 108 -11.83 15.89 -6.05
N MET A 109 -11.49 15.66 -7.32
CA MET A 109 -10.09 15.60 -7.78
C MET A 109 -9.44 16.99 -7.82
N GLY A 110 -8.10 17.05 -7.65
CA GLY A 110 -7.30 18.27 -7.81
C GLY A 110 -7.11 19.09 -6.53
N MET A 111 -7.52 18.57 -5.37
CA MET A 111 -7.28 19.23 -4.09
C MET A 111 -5.85 19.04 -3.57
N ARG A 112 -5.17 17.97 -3.98
CA ARG A 112 -3.74 17.80 -3.70
C ARG A 112 -2.91 17.93 -4.97
N PRO A 113 -1.63 18.36 -4.90
CA PRO A 113 -0.73 18.40 -6.05
C PRO A 113 -0.16 17.02 -6.40
N ASP A 114 0.38 16.89 -7.60
CA ASP A 114 1.29 15.82 -7.95
C ASP A 114 2.55 15.93 -7.09
N TYR A 115 3.13 14.77 -6.69
CA TYR A 115 4.28 14.72 -5.78
C TYR A 115 4.05 15.58 -4.52
N ALA A 116 2.92 15.39 -3.88
CA ALA A 116 2.40 16.25 -2.83
C ALA A 116 3.42 16.54 -1.71
N THR A 117 4.14 15.52 -1.26
CA THR A 117 5.17 15.67 -0.22
C THR A 117 6.27 16.67 -0.65
N ILE A 118 6.71 16.63 -1.90
CA ILE A 118 7.72 17.56 -2.45
C ILE A 118 7.16 18.96 -2.53
N VAL A 119 5.97 19.12 -3.09
CA VAL A 119 5.34 20.44 -3.28
C VAL A 119 5.10 21.13 -1.95
N TYR A 120 4.52 20.43 -0.99
CA TYR A 120 4.24 21.01 0.33
C TYR A 120 5.53 21.37 1.09
N SER A 121 6.54 20.52 1.07
CA SER A 121 7.83 20.82 1.70
C SER A 121 8.51 22.03 1.07
N ASN A 122 8.45 22.17 -0.24
CA ASN A 122 9.00 23.34 -0.95
C ASN A 122 8.24 24.63 -0.60
N LEU A 123 6.91 24.59 -0.46
CA LEU A 123 6.12 25.73 0.00
C LEU A 123 6.48 26.15 1.42
N ILE A 124 6.66 25.17 2.33
CA ILE A 124 7.13 25.43 3.70
C ILE A 124 8.50 26.10 3.64
N ARG A 125 9.45 25.56 2.89
CA ARG A 125 10.81 26.08 2.82
C ARG A 125 10.89 27.48 2.21
N GLN A 126 9.97 27.83 1.31
CA GLN A 126 9.83 29.21 0.78
C GLN A 126 9.36 30.20 1.86
N THR A 127 8.53 29.75 2.80
CA THR A 127 7.94 30.59 3.84
C THR A 127 8.81 30.60 5.11
N TYR A 128 9.22 29.42 5.56
CA TYR A 128 9.97 29.17 6.79
C TYR A 128 11.31 28.48 6.46
N LYS A 129 12.36 29.30 6.32
CA LYS A 129 13.64 28.82 5.78
C LYS A 129 14.42 27.87 6.69
N LYS A 130 14.23 27.97 8.01
CA LYS A 130 15.04 27.26 9.02
C LYS A 130 14.25 26.24 9.82
N THR A 131 12.92 26.32 9.82
CA THR A 131 12.07 25.42 10.60
C THR A 131 12.23 23.98 10.11
N PRO A 132 12.43 23.02 11.01
CA PRO A 132 12.58 21.62 10.65
C PRO A 132 11.38 21.10 9.83
N ILE A 133 11.67 20.30 8.80
CA ILE A 133 10.67 19.61 7.97
C ILE A 133 10.94 18.11 8.03
N ILE A 134 10.03 17.39 8.65
CA ILE A 134 10.04 15.92 8.74
C ILE A 134 8.98 15.39 7.78
N ILE A 135 9.39 14.61 6.80
CA ILE A 135 8.47 13.99 5.85
C ILE A 135 8.26 12.51 6.18
N GLY A 136 7.07 12.01 5.90
CA GLY A 136 6.71 10.62 6.20
C GLY A 136 5.57 10.09 5.33
N GLY A 137 4.98 8.99 5.78
CA GLY A 137 3.93 8.29 5.06
C GLY A 137 4.46 7.47 3.87
N ILE A 138 3.53 6.88 3.11
CA ILE A 138 3.89 5.91 2.06
C ILE A 138 4.69 6.54 0.91
N GLU A 139 4.36 7.75 0.49
CA GLU A 139 5.06 8.43 -0.61
C GLU A 139 6.54 8.67 -0.27
N ALA A 140 6.83 9.17 0.93
CA ALA A 140 8.20 9.38 1.39
C ALA A 140 8.93 8.05 1.63
N SER A 141 8.26 7.06 2.23
CA SER A 141 8.85 5.74 2.49
C SER A 141 9.30 5.03 1.23
N LEU A 142 8.50 5.10 0.15
CA LEU A 142 8.81 4.43 -1.10
C LEU A 142 9.83 5.17 -1.97
N ARG A 143 10.11 6.45 -1.66
CA ARG A 143 11.07 7.29 -2.39
C ARG A 143 12.26 7.73 -1.52
N ARG A 144 12.51 7.02 -0.41
CA ARG A 144 13.53 7.39 0.56
C ARG A 144 14.97 7.30 0.06
N MET A 145 15.23 6.43 -0.91
CA MET A 145 16.50 6.34 -1.65
C MET A 145 16.24 6.72 -3.11
N SER A 146 17.30 6.84 -3.91
CA SER A 146 17.15 7.07 -5.35
C SER A 146 16.38 5.94 -6.00
N HIS A 147 15.45 6.28 -6.87
CA HIS A 147 14.45 5.35 -7.38
C HIS A 147 14.03 5.65 -8.82
N TYR A 148 13.51 4.63 -9.50
CA TYR A 148 12.84 4.82 -10.78
C TYR A 148 11.45 5.39 -10.57
N ASP A 149 11.16 6.51 -11.23
CA ASP A 149 9.84 7.14 -11.25
C ASP A 149 9.10 6.82 -12.55
N TYR A 150 8.03 6.07 -12.43
CA TYR A 150 7.24 5.57 -13.56
C TYR A 150 6.62 6.70 -14.40
N TRP A 151 6.15 7.78 -13.76
CA TRP A 151 5.41 8.83 -14.45
C TRP A 151 6.31 9.70 -15.32
N SER A 152 7.50 10.04 -14.85
CA SER A 152 8.52 10.77 -15.62
C SER A 152 9.42 9.85 -16.44
N ASP A 153 9.34 8.53 -16.24
CA ASP A 153 10.21 7.51 -16.86
C ASP A 153 11.71 7.80 -16.66
N LYS A 154 12.09 8.22 -15.45
CA LYS A 154 13.45 8.64 -15.12
C LYS A 154 13.87 8.13 -13.74
N MET A 155 15.18 8.01 -13.56
CA MET A 155 15.77 7.93 -12.22
C MET A 155 15.59 9.27 -11.50
N LYS A 156 15.18 9.22 -10.24
CA LYS A 156 15.02 10.36 -9.35
C LYS A 156 15.94 10.18 -8.13
N HIS A 157 16.37 11.29 -7.58
CA HIS A 157 17.05 11.29 -6.27
C HIS A 157 16.09 10.82 -5.16
N SER A 158 16.64 10.58 -3.98
CA SER A 158 15.83 10.47 -2.76
C SER A 158 14.88 11.66 -2.65
N ILE A 159 13.63 11.40 -2.25
CA ILE A 159 12.64 12.46 -2.00
C ILE A 159 13.14 13.47 -0.96
N LEU A 160 14.07 13.08 -0.08
CA LEU A 160 14.71 13.97 0.88
C LEU A 160 15.50 15.09 0.21
N ILE A 161 16.08 14.80 -0.95
CA ILE A 161 16.82 15.80 -1.76
C ILE A 161 15.84 16.67 -2.52
N ASP A 162 14.88 16.05 -3.23
CA ASP A 162 13.95 16.77 -4.11
C ASP A 162 12.96 17.67 -3.34
N SER A 163 12.60 17.27 -2.10
CA SER A 163 11.68 18.03 -1.24
C SER A 163 12.35 19.17 -0.44
N GLY A 164 13.68 19.11 -0.28
CA GLY A 164 14.40 20.02 0.63
C GLY A 164 14.06 19.82 2.11
N ALA A 165 13.42 18.71 2.48
CA ALA A 165 13.17 18.33 3.88
C ALA A 165 14.46 17.96 4.61
N ASP A 166 14.38 17.84 5.94
CA ASP A 166 15.55 17.57 6.78
C ASP A 166 15.69 16.09 7.13
N ILE A 167 14.57 15.43 7.46
CA ILE A 167 14.52 14.01 7.84
C ILE A 167 13.32 13.34 7.16
N ILE A 168 13.49 12.07 6.78
CA ILE A 168 12.36 11.16 6.48
C ILE A 168 12.16 10.26 7.70
N SER A 169 10.93 10.19 8.22
CA SER A 169 10.46 9.10 9.06
C SER A 169 9.77 8.08 8.16
N TYR A 170 10.42 6.95 7.88
CA TYR A 170 9.90 5.96 6.95
C TYR A 170 9.31 4.73 7.64
N GLY A 171 8.46 4.02 6.94
CA GLY A 171 7.77 2.85 7.48
C GLY A 171 6.65 3.26 8.43
N MET A 172 6.51 2.52 9.53
CA MET A 172 5.57 2.81 10.60
C MET A 172 6.26 3.75 11.60
N GLY A 173 5.83 5.00 11.63
CA GLY A 173 6.56 6.10 12.24
C GLY A 173 6.30 6.34 13.73
N GLU A 174 5.60 5.45 14.43
CA GLU A 174 5.16 5.68 15.81
C GLU A 174 6.33 5.89 16.78
N HIS A 175 7.38 5.07 16.70
CA HIS A 175 8.57 5.23 17.52
C HIS A 175 9.40 6.44 17.07
N SER A 176 9.75 6.49 15.79
CA SER A 176 10.66 7.50 15.26
C SER A 176 10.15 8.93 15.44
N ILE A 177 8.82 9.16 15.36
CA ILE A 177 8.28 10.51 15.53
C ILE A 177 8.37 11.01 16.96
N VAL A 178 8.22 10.12 17.94
CA VAL A 178 8.39 10.45 19.36
C VAL A 178 9.85 10.79 19.64
N GLU A 179 10.79 9.95 19.22
CA GLU A 179 12.24 10.19 19.41
C GLU A 179 12.69 11.47 18.70
N ILE A 180 12.20 11.78 17.49
CA ILE A 180 12.47 13.05 16.80
C ILE A 180 11.92 14.23 17.58
N ALA A 181 10.70 14.13 18.10
CA ALA A 181 10.07 15.21 18.87
C ALA A 181 10.85 15.49 20.16
N GLU A 182 11.24 14.46 20.90
CA GLU A 182 12.04 14.57 22.13
C GLU A 182 13.44 15.17 21.84
N ALA A 183 14.09 14.77 20.73
CA ALA A 183 15.38 15.33 20.33
C ALA A 183 15.29 16.83 19.99
N LEU A 184 14.24 17.23 19.23
CA LEU A 184 14.00 18.63 18.89
C LEU A 184 13.64 19.46 20.13
N GLU A 185 12.87 18.92 21.07
CA GLU A 185 12.51 19.59 22.32
C GLU A 185 13.73 19.78 23.22
N ALA A 186 14.65 18.82 23.23
CA ALA A 186 15.93 18.93 23.92
C ALA A 186 16.89 19.95 23.28
N GLY A 187 16.49 20.58 22.15
CA GLY A 187 17.28 21.59 21.46
C GLY A 187 18.36 21.03 20.53
N ILE A 188 18.30 19.74 20.18
CA ILE A 188 19.18 19.14 19.18
C ILE A 188 18.83 19.68 17.80
N ASP A 189 19.81 20.20 17.07
CA ASP A 189 19.60 20.67 15.70
C ASP A 189 19.18 19.47 14.82
N VAL A 190 18.16 19.68 13.99
CA VAL A 190 17.60 18.62 13.14
C VAL A 190 18.63 17.90 12.27
N LYS A 191 19.70 18.59 11.86
CA LYS A 191 20.82 18.00 11.08
C LYS A 191 21.67 17.02 11.89
N ASP A 192 21.64 17.12 13.22
CA ASP A 192 22.43 16.29 14.15
C ASP A 192 21.61 15.09 14.68
N ILE A 193 20.31 15.02 14.33
CA ILE A 193 19.43 13.87 14.60
C ILE A 193 19.72 12.77 13.57
N THR A 194 20.81 12.04 13.76
CA THR A 194 21.33 11.05 12.80
C THR A 194 21.22 9.60 13.26
N TYR A 195 20.78 9.37 14.49
CA TYR A 195 20.86 8.09 15.21
C TYR A 195 19.52 7.36 15.36
N ILE A 196 18.40 7.99 14.97
CA ILE A 196 17.07 7.41 15.18
C ILE A 196 16.76 6.35 14.14
N ARG A 197 16.32 5.17 14.58
CA ARG A 197 15.87 4.10 13.69
C ARG A 197 14.61 4.50 12.93
N GLY A 198 14.45 3.98 11.70
CA GLY A 198 13.31 4.33 10.85
C GLY A 198 13.43 5.72 10.22
N THR A 199 14.64 6.30 10.18
CA THR A 199 14.88 7.61 9.57
C THR A 199 15.86 7.56 8.41
N VAL A 200 15.77 8.61 7.56
CA VAL A 200 16.75 8.90 6.52
C VAL A 200 17.13 10.38 6.63
N TYR A 201 18.42 10.65 6.56
CA TYR A 201 18.97 12.00 6.69
C TYR A 201 20.07 12.29 5.65
N LYS A 202 20.44 13.56 5.53
CA LYS A 202 21.53 14.04 4.65
C LYS A 202 22.82 14.20 5.42
N ALA A 203 23.94 13.75 4.86
CA ALA A 203 25.26 13.92 5.45
C ALA A 203 26.26 14.53 4.45
N LYS A 204 27.22 15.30 4.96
CA LYS A 204 28.32 15.86 4.16
C LYS A 204 29.56 14.98 4.19
N SER A 205 29.75 14.19 5.26
CA SER A 205 30.78 13.15 5.44
C SER A 205 30.14 11.96 6.16
N LEU A 206 30.85 10.85 6.23
CA LEU A 206 30.43 9.63 6.91
C LEU A 206 31.18 9.42 8.25
N ASP A 207 32.00 10.38 8.68
CA ASP A 207 32.90 10.26 9.85
C ASP A 207 32.12 10.09 11.17
N HIS A 208 30.84 10.47 11.20
CA HIS A 208 29.95 10.32 12.37
C HIS A 208 29.25 8.96 12.44
N ILE A 209 29.42 8.09 11.43
CA ILE A 209 28.81 6.76 11.41
C ILE A 209 29.84 5.77 11.98
N TYR A 210 29.59 5.32 13.19
CA TYR A 210 30.47 4.37 13.89
C TYR A 210 30.04 2.92 13.69
N ASP A 211 28.79 2.70 13.32
CA ASP A 211 28.24 1.37 13.03
C ASP A 211 28.62 0.90 11.62
N ASP A 212 28.61 -0.42 11.43
CA ASP A 212 28.83 -1.03 10.12
C ASP A 212 27.73 -0.63 9.12
N TYR A 213 28.11 -0.10 7.97
CA TYR A 213 27.19 0.35 6.93
C TYR A 213 27.50 -0.29 5.58
N ILE A 214 26.53 -0.20 4.65
CA ILE A 214 26.67 -0.65 3.28
C ILE A 214 26.61 0.57 2.35
N GLU A 215 27.65 0.76 1.55
CA GLU A 215 27.63 1.72 0.46
C GLU A 215 26.86 1.13 -0.72
N LEU A 216 25.85 1.86 -1.17
CA LEU A 216 25.11 1.57 -2.39
C LEU A 216 25.86 2.19 -3.58
N PRO A 217 25.67 1.65 -4.80
CA PRO A 217 26.06 2.39 -6.01
C PRO A 217 25.55 3.82 -5.96
N SER A 218 26.38 4.78 -6.38
CA SER A 218 26.06 6.21 -6.37
C SER A 218 24.89 6.52 -7.32
N TYR A 219 24.27 7.69 -7.13
CA TYR A 219 23.20 8.14 -8.03
C TYR A 219 23.62 8.16 -9.50
N ASP A 220 24.84 8.64 -9.81
CA ASP A 220 25.34 8.72 -11.20
C ASP A 220 25.51 7.33 -11.81
N GLU A 221 25.95 6.34 -11.04
CA GLU A 221 26.06 4.95 -11.50
C GLU A 221 24.70 4.36 -11.79
N ILE A 222 23.73 4.49 -10.88
CA ILE A 222 22.40 3.90 -11.07
C ILE A 222 21.57 4.63 -12.14
N ALA A 223 21.84 5.90 -12.39
CA ALA A 223 21.16 6.66 -13.45
C ALA A 223 21.60 6.24 -14.85
N THR A 224 22.82 5.72 -14.98
CA THR A 224 23.43 5.35 -16.26
C THR A 224 23.46 3.85 -16.51
N ASP A 225 23.48 3.03 -15.46
CA ASP A 225 23.54 1.57 -15.54
C ASP A 225 22.38 0.89 -14.83
N LYS A 226 21.50 0.27 -15.60
CA LYS A 226 20.34 -0.49 -15.09
C LYS A 226 20.71 -1.67 -14.20
N LYS A 227 21.87 -2.30 -14.41
CA LYS A 227 22.33 -3.39 -13.54
C LYS A 227 22.76 -2.84 -12.18
N LYS A 228 23.44 -1.70 -12.16
CA LYS A 228 23.80 -1.01 -10.92
C LYS A 228 22.57 -0.60 -10.13
N TYR A 229 21.51 -0.16 -10.80
CA TYR A 229 20.25 0.08 -10.11
C TYR A 229 19.62 -1.21 -9.56
N ALA A 230 19.67 -2.32 -10.29
CA ALA A 230 19.17 -3.61 -9.78
C ALA A 230 19.94 -4.09 -8.55
N GLU A 231 21.27 -3.93 -8.54
CA GLU A 231 22.16 -4.22 -7.39
C GLU A 231 21.81 -3.34 -6.18
N SER A 232 21.72 -2.02 -6.39
CA SER A 232 21.35 -1.04 -5.36
C SER A 232 19.99 -1.38 -4.76
N PHE A 233 18.98 -1.59 -5.61
CA PHE A 233 17.64 -1.92 -5.16
C PHE A 233 17.59 -3.24 -4.38
N TYR A 234 18.28 -4.29 -4.85
CA TYR A 234 18.31 -5.56 -4.13
C TYR A 234 18.95 -5.43 -2.75
N THR A 235 20.01 -4.66 -2.64
CA THR A 235 20.63 -4.35 -1.35
C THR A 235 19.65 -3.64 -0.41
N GLN A 236 18.88 -2.67 -0.90
CA GLN A 236 17.81 -2.03 -0.12
C GLN A 236 16.73 -3.05 0.29
N TYR A 237 16.31 -3.92 -0.63
CA TYR A 237 15.25 -4.90 -0.39
C TYR A 237 15.60 -5.92 0.70
N ILE A 238 16.83 -6.41 0.73
CA ILE A 238 17.27 -7.35 1.77
C ILE A 238 17.56 -6.68 3.12
N ASN A 239 17.63 -5.35 3.18
CA ASN A 239 17.83 -4.56 4.40
C ASN A 239 16.51 -3.88 4.87
N THR A 240 15.39 -4.60 4.79
CA THR A 240 14.08 -4.12 5.24
C THR A 240 13.63 -4.70 6.59
N ASP A 241 14.42 -5.58 7.19
CA ASP A 241 14.08 -6.19 8.48
C ASP A 241 14.71 -5.43 9.65
N ALA A 242 13.93 -5.11 10.68
CA ALA A 242 14.38 -4.29 11.80
C ALA A 242 15.50 -4.93 12.63
N PHE A 243 15.60 -6.26 12.68
CA PHE A 243 16.60 -6.96 13.48
C PHE A 243 17.95 -7.10 12.78
N SER A 244 17.95 -7.21 11.45
CA SER A 244 19.16 -7.57 10.69
C SER A 244 19.62 -6.51 9.69
N ALA A 245 18.83 -5.46 9.47
CA ALA A 245 19.21 -4.39 8.55
C ALA A 245 20.40 -3.58 9.08
N ARG A 246 21.26 -3.17 8.15
CA ARG A 246 22.38 -2.27 8.40
C ARG A 246 22.06 -0.87 7.88
N ILE A 247 22.86 0.10 8.25
CA ILE A 247 22.82 1.45 7.68
C ILE A 247 23.15 1.35 6.19
N LEU A 248 22.37 2.05 5.36
CA LEU A 248 22.62 2.16 3.92
C LEU A 248 23.03 3.59 3.59
N VAL A 249 24.07 3.72 2.77
CA VAL A 249 24.60 5.01 2.36
C VAL A 249 24.61 5.10 0.84
N GLU A 250 24.02 6.16 0.30
CA GLU A 250 24.05 6.48 -1.13
C GLU A 250 24.74 7.82 -1.35
N LYS A 251 25.78 7.82 -2.18
CA LYS A 251 26.42 9.06 -2.62
C LYS A 251 25.58 9.71 -3.71
N VAL A 252 25.08 10.92 -3.44
CA VAL A 252 24.26 11.69 -4.39
C VAL A 252 25.11 12.56 -5.30
N LYS A 253 26.11 13.21 -4.71
CA LYS A 253 27.14 14.02 -5.39
C LYS A 253 28.33 14.21 -4.47
N GLU A 254 29.36 14.92 -4.93
CA GLU A 254 30.50 15.21 -4.09
C GLU A 254 30.08 15.90 -2.78
N LYS A 255 30.53 15.35 -1.63
CA LYS A 255 30.21 15.82 -0.27
C LYS A 255 28.69 15.87 0.03
N MET A 256 27.92 14.97 -0.58
CA MET A 256 26.49 14.81 -0.25
C MET A 256 26.09 13.34 -0.30
N TYR A 257 25.66 12.85 0.85
CA TYR A 257 25.19 11.48 1.05
C TYR A 257 23.75 11.49 1.57
N VAL A 258 22.99 10.47 1.18
CA VAL A 258 21.74 10.09 1.83
C VAL A 258 22.02 8.85 2.65
N VAL A 259 21.72 8.91 3.94
CA VAL A 259 21.96 7.84 4.90
C VAL A 259 20.64 7.34 5.43
N GLN A 260 20.39 6.04 5.27
CA GLN A 260 19.20 5.37 5.80
C GLN A 260 19.60 4.55 7.02
N ASN A 261 19.06 4.90 8.17
CA ASN A 261 19.14 4.09 9.38
C ASN A 261 18.33 2.78 9.23
N PRO A 262 18.62 1.73 10.00
CA PRO A 262 17.79 0.52 10.03
C PRO A 262 16.32 0.85 10.35
N PRO A 263 15.35 0.04 9.89
CA PRO A 263 13.95 0.24 10.20
C PRO A 263 13.69 0.31 11.72
N ALA A 264 12.66 1.05 12.13
CA ALA A 264 12.17 1.02 13.50
C ALA A 264 11.75 -0.41 13.89
N MET A 265 11.86 -0.74 15.17
CA MET A 265 11.39 -2.04 15.67
C MET A 265 9.87 -2.16 15.50
N PRO A 266 9.37 -3.36 15.19
CA PRO A 266 7.93 -3.60 15.17
C PRO A 266 7.31 -3.28 16.53
N LEU A 267 6.12 -2.68 16.52
CA LEU A 267 5.35 -2.45 17.75
C LEU A 267 5.01 -3.79 18.42
N THR A 268 5.15 -3.84 19.72
CA THR A 268 4.60 -4.92 20.56
C THR A 268 3.07 -4.88 20.52
N GLN A 269 2.41 -5.93 21.01
CA GLN A 269 0.95 -5.94 21.11
C GLN A 269 0.43 -4.81 22.01
N MET A 270 1.09 -4.56 23.13
CA MET A 270 0.73 -3.49 24.05
C MET A 270 0.83 -2.11 23.38
N GLU A 271 1.92 -1.82 22.69
CA GLU A 271 2.09 -0.57 21.95
C GLU A 271 1.06 -0.43 20.81
N MET A 272 0.72 -1.55 20.14
CA MET A 272 -0.37 -1.55 19.16
C MET A 272 -1.70 -1.17 19.82
N ASP A 273 -2.01 -1.76 20.98
CA ASP A 273 -3.24 -1.49 21.70
C ASP A 273 -3.28 -0.02 22.18
N ASP A 274 -2.16 0.51 22.69
CA ASP A 274 -2.03 1.92 23.08
C ASP A 274 -2.31 2.86 21.92
N VAL A 275 -1.74 2.60 20.74
CA VAL A 275 -1.97 3.40 19.53
C VAL A 275 -3.44 3.40 19.12
N TYR A 276 -4.09 2.23 19.14
CA TYR A 276 -5.50 2.14 18.73
C TYR A 276 -6.49 2.58 19.80
N SER A 277 -6.06 2.73 21.05
CA SER A 277 -6.86 3.28 22.15
C SER A 277 -6.82 4.82 22.24
N LEU A 278 -6.02 5.50 21.40
CA LEU A 278 -6.00 6.95 21.37
C LEU A 278 -7.39 7.54 21.03
N PRO A 279 -7.70 8.77 21.50
CA PRO A 279 -9.06 9.31 21.43
C PRO A 279 -9.46 9.82 20.05
N TYR A 280 -9.43 8.94 19.05
CA TYR A 280 -9.88 9.26 17.70
C TYR A 280 -11.36 9.64 17.70
N MET A 281 -11.71 10.67 16.90
CA MET A 281 -13.11 11.05 16.65
C MET A 281 -13.85 10.02 15.80
N ARG A 282 -13.13 9.18 15.05
CA ARG A 282 -13.63 8.16 14.10
C ARG A 282 -14.51 8.76 12.99
N ASP A 283 -14.27 10.03 12.67
CA ASP A 283 -15.01 10.78 11.67
C ASP A 283 -14.09 11.76 10.94
N TYR A 284 -14.60 12.35 9.86
CA TYR A 284 -13.96 13.49 9.23
C TYR A 284 -14.31 14.80 9.97
N HIS A 285 -13.44 15.79 9.86
CA HIS A 285 -13.67 17.09 10.49
C HIS A 285 -14.98 17.72 9.97
N PRO A 286 -15.83 18.31 10.86
CA PRO A 286 -17.16 18.83 10.52
C PRO A 286 -17.19 19.84 9.38
N VAL A 287 -16.08 20.55 9.10
CA VAL A 287 -15.96 21.51 8.00
C VAL A 287 -16.30 20.90 6.64
N TYR A 288 -16.10 19.59 6.46
CA TYR A 288 -16.37 18.89 5.20
C TYR A 288 -17.83 18.44 5.02
N LYS A 289 -18.66 18.53 6.06
CA LYS A 289 -20.05 18.05 6.00
C LYS A 289 -20.84 18.67 4.85
N LYS A 290 -20.73 20.01 4.69
CA LYS A 290 -21.40 20.75 3.59
C LYS A 290 -20.75 20.54 2.23
N MET A 291 -19.56 19.94 2.19
CA MET A 291 -18.81 19.66 0.95
C MET A 291 -19.02 18.21 0.45
N GLY A 292 -19.95 17.47 1.04
CA GLY A 292 -20.25 16.08 0.67
C GLY A 292 -19.48 15.01 1.46
N GLY A 293 -18.83 15.41 2.57
CA GLY A 293 -18.06 14.49 3.41
C GLY A 293 -16.80 13.95 2.72
N ILE A 294 -16.21 12.89 3.29
CA ILE A 294 -15.01 12.24 2.77
C ILE A 294 -15.34 10.79 2.41
N PRO A 295 -15.42 10.43 1.10
CA PRO A 295 -15.86 9.10 0.67
C PRO A 295 -15.05 7.94 1.27
N ALA A 296 -13.73 8.11 1.45
CA ALA A 296 -12.87 7.08 2.01
C ALA A 296 -13.30 6.62 3.41
N LEU A 297 -13.95 7.49 4.20
CA LEU A 297 -14.42 7.12 5.53
C LEU A 297 -15.51 6.04 5.49
N SER A 298 -16.39 6.04 4.48
CA SER A 298 -17.49 5.07 4.37
C SER A 298 -17.01 3.62 4.33
N GLU A 299 -15.82 3.38 3.79
CA GLU A 299 -15.24 2.03 3.67
C GLU A 299 -14.64 1.52 5.00
N ILE A 300 -14.23 2.45 5.88
CA ILE A 300 -13.46 2.10 7.08
C ILE A 300 -14.16 2.45 8.41
N LYS A 301 -15.19 3.31 8.40
CA LYS A 301 -15.85 3.81 9.63
C LYS A 301 -16.26 2.67 10.57
N PHE A 302 -16.74 1.57 10.03
CA PHE A 302 -17.15 0.38 10.76
C PHE A 302 -16.28 -0.84 10.43
N SER A 303 -14.98 -0.62 10.25
CA SER A 303 -13.99 -1.66 10.04
C SER A 303 -12.95 -1.64 11.16
N LEU A 304 -12.41 -2.81 11.50
CA LEU A 304 -11.45 -3.00 12.57
C LEU A 304 -10.11 -3.46 11.99
N THR A 305 -9.07 -2.69 12.24
CA THR A 305 -7.70 -3.14 11.94
C THR A 305 -7.25 -4.10 13.03
N SER A 306 -6.99 -5.36 12.69
CA SER A 306 -6.58 -6.37 13.65
C SER A 306 -5.07 -6.60 13.69
N ASN A 307 -4.38 -6.28 12.60
CA ASN A 307 -2.95 -6.52 12.44
C ASN A 307 -2.33 -5.59 11.41
N ARG A 308 -1.00 -5.44 11.48
CA ARG A 308 -0.15 -4.78 10.49
C ARG A 308 1.00 -5.69 10.07
N GLY A 309 1.67 -5.35 8.99
CA GLY A 309 2.73 -6.17 8.40
C GLY A 309 2.21 -7.31 7.53
N CYS A 310 3.08 -7.89 6.69
CA CYS A 310 2.72 -9.00 5.81
C CYS A 310 3.95 -9.82 5.44
N PHE A 311 3.98 -11.10 5.83
CA PHE A 311 5.07 -12.01 5.43
C PHE A 311 4.86 -12.66 4.05
N GLY A 312 3.82 -12.27 3.31
CA GLY A 312 3.54 -12.79 1.97
C GLY A 312 4.62 -12.49 0.94
N GLY A 313 5.29 -11.33 1.06
CA GLY A 313 6.46 -11.00 0.26
C GLY A 313 6.23 -10.90 -1.25
N CYS A 314 5.02 -10.56 -1.70
CA CYS A 314 4.72 -10.41 -3.13
C CYS A 314 5.59 -9.33 -3.77
N SER A 315 6.18 -9.62 -4.93
CA SER A 315 7.20 -8.77 -5.57
C SER A 315 6.69 -7.40 -6.00
N PHE A 316 5.39 -7.26 -6.23
CA PHE A 316 4.75 -6.01 -6.67
C PHE A 316 4.18 -5.18 -5.52
N CYS A 317 4.20 -5.71 -4.28
CA CYS A 317 3.49 -5.10 -3.16
C CYS A 317 4.40 -4.17 -2.35
N ALA A 318 4.01 -2.90 -2.27
CA ALA A 318 4.72 -1.90 -1.49
C ALA A 318 4.56 -2.05 0.03
N LEU A 319 3.55 -2.78 0.50
CA LEU A 319 3.27 -2.96 1.93
C LEU A 319 4.43 -3.64 2.66
N THR A 320 5.07 -4.63 2.05
CA THR A 320 6.25 -5.29 2.63
C THR A 320 7.39 -4.29 2.90
N PHE A 321 7.57 -3.32 2.00
CA PHE A 321 8.61 -2.31 2.07
C PHE A 321 8.26 -1.16 3.03
N HIS A 322 6.98 -0.93 3.28
CA HIS A 322 6.46 0.13 4.16
C HIS A 322 6.14 -0.38 5.57
N GLN A 323 5.37 -1.48 5.71
CA GLN A 323 4.95 -2.01 7.01
C GLN A 323 5.85 -3.13 7.55
N GLY A 324 6.75 -3.65 6.72
CA GLY A 324 7.61 -4.77 7.10
C GLY A 324 6.93 -6.14 6.97
N ARG A 325 7.71 -7.18 7.29
CA ARG A 325 7.34 -8.59 7.14
C ARG A 325 6.95 -9.28 8.45
N ILE A 326 7.09 -8.61 9.57
CA ILE A 326 6.71 -9.12 10.89
C ILE A 326 5.30 -8.66 11.19
N ILE A 327 4.45 -9.60 11.57
CA ILE A 327 3.07 -9.29 11.93
C ILE A 327 3.02 -8.68 13.32
N GLN A 328 2.35 -7.55 13.44
CA GLN A 328 2.05 -6.82 14.66
C GLN A 328 0.54 -6.90 14.89
N THR A 329 0.12 -7.42 16.00
CA THR A 329 -1.31 -7.67 16.29
C THR A 329 -1.79 -6.87 17.47
N ARG A 330 -3.07 -6.52 17.45
CA ARG A 330 -3.80 -6.00 18.60
C ARG A 330 -4.38 -7.15 19.43
N SER A 331 -4.56 -6.93 20.72
CA SER A 331 -5.27 -7.86 21.60
C SER A 331 -6.74 -7.99 21.19
N HIS A 332 -7.37 -9.07 21.60
CA HIS A 332 -8.82 -9.24 21.41
C HIS A 332 -9.60 -8.18 22.17
N GLU A 333 -9.18 -7.90 23.38
CA GLU A 333 -9.80 -6.97 24.31
C GLU A 333 -9.85 -5.56 23.69
N ASN A 334 -8.73 -5.07 23.18
CA ASN A 334 -8.64 -3.78 22.53
C ASN A 334 -9.53 -3.67 21.26
N ILE A 335 -9.59 -4.74 20.45
CA ILE A 335 -10.45 -4.78 19.25
C ILE A 335 -11.94 -4.82 19.63
N ILE A 336 -12.29 -5.53 20.72
CA ILE A 336 -13.68 -5.62 21.20
C ILE A 336 -14.14 -4.27 21.76
N GLU A 337 -13.31 -3.59 22.55
CA GLU A 337 -13.60 -2.24 23.05
C GLU A 337 -13.85 -1.26 21.91
N GLU A 338 -13.04 -1.29 20.86
CA GLU A 338 -13.26 -0.47 19.68
C GLU A 338 -14.57 -0.83 18.97
N ALA A 339 -14.90 -2.13 18.86
CA ALA A 339 -16.16 -2.58 18.27
C ALA A 339 -17.37 -2.12 19.10
N GLU A 340 -17.28 -2.18 20.41
CA GLU A 340 -18.34 -1.69 21.31
C GLU A 340 -18.52 -0.17 21.16
N LEU A 341 -17.43 0.61 21.08
CA LEU A 341 -17.51 2.05 20.79
C LEU A 341 -18.23 2.32 19.46
N MET A 342 -17.97 1.53 18.41
CA MET A 342 -18.66 1.68 17.13
C MET A 342 -20.17 1.44 17.23
N THR A 343 -20.63 0.56 18.13
CA THR A 343 -22.08 0.29 18.30
C THR A 343 -22.87 1.50 18.81
N HIS A 344 -22.20 2.48 19.43
CA HIS A 344 -22.82 3.72 19.92
C HIS A 344 -22.90 4.82 18.84
N ASP A 345 -22.28 4.62 17.68
CA ASP A 345 -22.40 5.56 16.56
C ASP A 345 -23.81 5.49 15.96
N PRO A 346 -24.52 6.63 15.78
CA PRO A 346 -25.88 6.65 15.26
C PRO A 346 -26.03 6.08 13.84
N ASP A 347 -24.92 6.04 13.08
CA ASP A 347 -24.89 5.46 11.74
C ASP A 347 -24.67 3.95 11.74
N PHE A 348 -24.33 3.34 12.88
CA PHE A 348 -24.09 1.91 12.97
C PHE A 348 -25.36 1.11 12.79
N LYS A 349 -25.43 0.25 11.78
CA LYS A 349 -26.61 -0.58 11.46
C LYS A 349 -26.46 -2.06 11.88
N GLY A 350 -25.46 -2.34 12.71
CA GLY A 350 -25.16 -3.70 13.18
C GLY A 350 -24.15 -4.46 12.32
N TYR A 351 -23.47 -3.80 11.40
CA TYR A 351 -22.55 -4.45 10.47
C TYR A 351 -21.12 -3.98 10.72
N ILE A 352 -20.24 -4.90 11.11
CA ILE A 352 -18.80 -4.69 11.05
C ILE A 352 -18.37 -5.08 9.63
N HIS A 353 -17.86 -4.10 8.89
CA HIS A 353 -17.61 -4.25 7.45
C HIS A 353 -16.35 -5.06 7.16
N ASP A 354 -15.36 -5.01 8.06
CA ASP A 354 -14.12 -5.78 7.94
C ASP A 354 -13.44 -5.95 9.30
N VAL A 355 -12.74 -7.06 9.47
CA VAL A 355 -11.83 -7.30 10.59
C VAL A 355 -10.53 -7.84 9.99
N GLY A 356 -9.54 -6.99 9.82
CA GLY A 356 -8.36 -7.43 9.07
C GLY A 356 -7.18 -6.47 9.12
N GLY A 357 -6.41 -6.53 8.07
CA GLY A 357 -5.19 -5.77 7.85
C GLY A 357 -4.70 -5.99 6.43
N PRO A 358 -3.39 -5.88 6.15
CA PRO A 358 -2.84 -6.19 4.82
C PRO A 358 -3.20 -7.59 4.33
N THR A 359 -3.38 -8.52 5.26
CA THR A 359 -3.87 -9.89 5.04
C THR A 359 -4.67 -10.29 6.27
N ALA A 360 -5.96 -10.56 6.09
CA ALA A 360 -6.88 -10.72 7.21
C ALA A 360 -6.53 -11.91 8.13
N ASN A 361 -6.13 -13.02 7.56
CA ASN A 361 -5.82 -14.25 8.30
C ASN A 361 -4.37 -14.37 8.80
N PHE A 362 -3.61 -13.27 8.82
CA PHE A 362 -2.29 -13.19 9.43
C PHE A 362 -2.38 -12.57 10.83
N ARG A 363 -2.52 -13.39 11.87
CA ARG A 363 -2.68 -12.94 13.24
C ARG A 363 -1.48 -13.21 14.14
N ARG A 364 -0.36 -13.66 13.58
CA ARG A 364 0.90 -13.91 14.28
C ARG A 364 2.09 -13.81 13.34
N PRO A 365 3.31 -13.63 13.83
CA PRO A 365 4.53 -13.80 13.05
C PRO A 365 4.57 -15.17 12.37
N ALA A 366 5.23 -15.25 11.20
CA ALA A 366 5.28 -16.49 10.41
C ALA A 366 5.92 -17.67 11.15
N CYS A 367 6.84 -17.38 12.08
CA CYS A 367 7.49 -18.38 12.94
C CYS A 367 8.09 -17.70 14.17
N ASP A 368 8.39 -18.47 15.20
CA ASP A 368 8.93 -17.97 16.48
C ASP A 368 10.29 -17.29 16.32
N LYS A 369 11.10 -17.70 15.31
CA LYS A 369 12.36 -17.03 14.99
C LYS A 369 12.18 -15.55 14.69
N GLN A 370 11.05 -15.15 14.09
CA GLN A 370 10.80 -13.73 13.75
C GLN A 370 10.72 -12.81 14.98
N LEU A 371 10.36 -13.36 16.14
CA LEU A 371 10.24 -12.60 17.39
C LEU A 371 11.63 -12.20 17.97
N SER A 372 12.68 -12.95 17.64
CA SER A 372 14.00 -12.73 18.22
C SER A 372 15.09 -12.38 17.20
N LYS A 373 14.94 -12.83 15.95
CA LYS A 373 15.97 -12.68 14.89
C LYS A 373 15.43 -12.03 13.62
N GLY A 374 14.18 -11.60 13.63
CA GLY A 374 13.51 -10.97 12.50
C GLY A 374 13.20 -11.90 11.34
N ALA A 375 12.75 -11.31 10.23
CA ALA A 375 12.43 -12.01 8.99
C ALA A 375 13.70 -12.45 8.25
N CYS A 376 13.64 -13.60 7.59
CA CYS A 376 14.77 -14.11 6.80
C CYS A 376 15.10 -13.16 5.64
N VAL A 377 16.38 -12.81 5.48
CA VAL A 377 16.86 -11.87 4.46
C VAL A 377 16.59 -12.37 3.04
N ASN A 378 16.94 -13.62 2.76
CA ASN A 378 16.94 -14.20 1.41
C ASN A 378 15.86 -15.28 1.20
N LYS A 379 14.84 -15.32 2.06
CA LYS A 379 13.80 -16.35 2.01
C LYS A 379 12.42 -15.76 2.29
N GLN A 380 11.43 -16.19 1.51
CA GLN A 380 10.02 -15.91 1.78
C GLN A 380 9.38 -17.05 2.56
N CYS A 381 8.34 -16.74 3.35
CA CYS A 381 7.70 -17.74 4.20
C CYS A 381 6.76 -18.68 3.45
N LEU A 382 6.18 -18.23 2.33
CA LEU A 382 5.19 -18.95 1.53
C LEU A 382 5.66 -19.28 0.10
N PHE A 383 6.78 -18.73 -0.34
CA PHE A 383 7.28 -18.90 -1.70
C PHE A 383 8.76 -19.33 -1.72
N PRO A 384 9.22 -20.17 -2.66
CA PRO A 384 8.47 -20.90 -3.70
C PRO A 384 7.64 -22.06 -3.14
N LYS A 385 7.92 -22.48 -1.94
CA LYS A 385 7.18 -23.47 -1.13
C LYS A 385 7.09 -22.98 0.30
N PRO A 386 6.05 -23.35 1.06
CA PRO A 386 5.93 -23.01 2.46
C PRO A 386 7.18 -23.39 3.26
N CYS A 387 7.61 -22.48 4.13
CA CYS A 387 8.77 -22.70 4.98
C CYS A 387 8.49 -23.83 5.99
N LYS A 388 9.45 -24.71 6.24
CA LYS A 388 9.31 -25.79 7.24
C LYS A 388 9.00 -25.29 8.67
N ASN A 389 9.42 -24.05 8.96
CA ASN A 389 9.20 -23.42 10.27
C ASN A 389 7.94 -22.52 10.26
N LEU A 390 7.17 -22.50 9.19
CA LEU A 390 5.93 -21.72 9.13
C LEU A 390 4.96 -22.29 10.16
N VAL A 391 4.49 -21.41 11.04
CA VAL A 391 3.42 -21.77 11.99
C VAL A 391 2.10 -21.35 11.38
N VAL A 392 1.24 -22.32 11.13
CA VAL A 392 -0.09 -22.09 10.56
C VAL A 392 -1.12 -22.21 11.68
N GLU A 393 -1.85 -21.13 11.93
CA GLU A 393 -2.79 -21.08 13.04
C GLU A 393 -3.89 -20.05 12.74
N HIS A 394 -5.14 -20.51 12.71
CA HIS A 394 -6.31 -19.66 12.53
C HIS A 394 -7.21 -19.58 13.79
N LYS A 395 -6.90 -20.33 14.87
CA LYS A 395 -7.74 -20.39 16.08
C LYS A 395 -7.87 -19.02 16.75
N ASP A 396 -6.79 -18.24 16.82
CA ASP A 396 -6.82 -16.89 17.39
C ASP A 396 -7.81 -16.01 16.62
N TYR A 397 -7.73 -16.01 15.29
CA TYR A 397 -8.60 -15.21 14.45
C TYR A 397 -10.06 -15.66 14.53
N ILE A 398 -10.32 -16.96 14.52
CA ILE A 398 -11.67 -17.54 14.71
C ILE A 398 -12.25 -17.09 16.06
N ASN A 399 -11.47 -17.15 17.11
CA ASN A 399 -11.92 -16.76 18.46
C ASN A 399 -12.24 -15.25 18.53
N LEU A 400 -11.44 -14.40 17.92
CA LEU A 400 -11.74 -12.96 17.78
C LEU A 400 -13.08 -12.75 17.07
N LEU A 401 -13.27 -13.37 15.91
CA LEU A 401 -14.49 -13.23 15.12
C LEU A 401 -15.73 -13.72 15.89
N ARG A 402 -15.60 -14.81 16.65
CA ARG A 402 -16.66 -15.33 17.52
C ARG A 402 -17.01 -14.37 18.65
N LYS A 403 -16.00 -13.74 19.29
CA LYS A 403 -16.22 -12.72 20.33
C LYS A 403 -16.95 -11.50 19.75
N LEU A 404 -16.54 -10.98 18.60
CA LEU A 404 -17.18 -9.85 17.94
C LEU A 404 -18.64 -10.11 17.55
N ARG A 405 -18.97 -11.33 17.12
CA ARG A 405 -20.37 -11.72 16.83
C ARG A 405 -21.27 -11.79 18.06
N LYS A 406 -20.70 -11.88 19.26
CA LYS A 406 -21.45 -11.93 20.52
C LYS A 406 -21.81 -10.54 21.07
N ILE A 407 -21.26 -9.46 20.52
CA ILE A 407 -21.59 -8.09 20.93
C ILE A 407 -23.07 -7.83 20.60
N PRO A 408 -23.92 -7.41 21.57
CA PRO A 408 -25.37 -7.38 21.40
C PRO A 408 -25.89 -6.63 20.18
N SER A 409 -25.28 -5.51 19.83
CA SER A 409 -25.68 -4.69 18.69
C SER A 409 -25.12 -5.14 17.34
N VAL A 410 -24.25 -6.15 17.32
CA VAL A 410 -23.62 -6.66 16.10
C VAL A 410 -24.47 -7.77 15.48
N LYS A 411 -24.98 -7.51 14.28
CA LYS A 411 -25.77 -8.48 13.48
C LYS A 411 -24.88 -9.35 12.60
N LYS A 412 -23.79 -8.77 12.03
CA LYS A 412 -22.88 -9.46 11.12
C LYS A 412 -21.47 -8.88 11.23
N VAL A 413 -20.50 -9.77 11.09
CA VAL A 413 -19.07 -9.42 10.98
C VAL A 413 -18.58 -9.95 9.64
N PHE A 414 -18.19 -9.06 8.75
CA PHE A 414 -17.65 -9.41 7.44
C PHE A 414 -16.13 -9.39 7.43
N ILE A 415 -15.55 -10.15 6.49
CA ILE A 415 -14.14 -10.11 6.13
C ILE A 415 -14.07 -9.68 4.68
N ARG A 416 -13.58 -8.45 4.44
CA ARG A 416 -13.38 -7.86 3.11
C ARG A 416 -11.91 -7.75 2.73
N SER A 417 -11.03 -7.61 3.72
CA SER A 417 -9.59 -7.75 3.53
C SER A 417 -9.27 -9.12 2.94
N GLY A 418 -8.37 -9.17 1.99
CA GLY A 418 -8.01 -10.43 1.34
C GLY A 418 -7.43 -11.45 2.31
N ILE A 419 -7.80 -12.71 2.13
CA ILE A 419 -7.14 -13.83 2.81
C ILE A 419 -6.02 -14.40 1.95
N ARG A 420 -4.96 -14.89 2.58
CA ARG A 420 -3.93 -15.70 1.92
C ARG A 420 -4.44 -17.13 1.81
N PHE A 421 -4.90 -17.49 0.62
CA PHE A 421 -5.44 -18.81 0.34
C PHE A 421 -4.38 -19.91 0.44
N ASP A 422 -3.14 -19.61 0.06
CA ASP A 422 -1.99 -20.51 0.21
C ASP A 422 -1.68 -20.81 1.69
N TYR A 423 -1.77 -19.81 2.57
CA TYR A 423 -1.64 -20.04 4.02
C TYR A 423 -2.81 -20.87 4.56
N CYS A 424 -4.03 -20.70 4.04
CA CYS A 424 -5.16 -21.57 4.38
C CYS A 424 -4.96 -23.01 3.92
N MET A 425 -4.21 -23.24 2.82
CA MET A 425 -3.94 -24.60 2.33
C MET A 425 -2.94 -25.37 3.19
N GLU A 426 -2.10 -24.68 3.94
CA GLU A 426 -1.19 -25.29 4.91
C GLU A 426 -1.88 -25.70 6.22
N ASP A 427 -3.10 -25.22 6.47
CA ASP A 427 -3.92 -25.64 7.60
C ASP A 427 -4.72 -26.90 7.22
N SER A 428 -4.50 -27.98 7.93
CA SER A 428 -5.24 -29.22 7.72
C SER A 428 -6.68 -29.18 8.26
N ASP A 429 -6.99 -28.21 9.15
CA ASP A 429 -8.32 -28.03 9.74
C ASP A 429 -9.20 -27.14 8.85
N ASP A 430 -10.39 -27.64 8.51
CA ASP A 430 -11.39 -26.90 7.72
C ASP A 430 -12.17 -25.86 8.53
N THR A 431 -11.97 -25.77 9.85
CA THR A 431 -12.79 -24.92 10.74
C THR A 431 -12.78 -23.46 10.32
N PHE A 432 -11.62 -22.90 9.97
CA PHE A 432 -11.55 -21.50 9.53
C PHE A 432 -12.36 -21.26 8.25
N LEU A 433 -12.13 -22.06 7.22
CA LEU A 433 -12.84 -21.89 5.95
C LEU A 433 -14.34 -22.15 6.08
N ARG A 434 -14.75 -23.09 6.93
CA ARG A 434 -16.17 -23.36 7.21
C ARG A 434 -16.83 -22.15 7.91
N GLU A 435 -16.24 -21.64 9.00
CA GLU A 435 -16.78 -20.47 9.68
C GLU A 435 -16.80 -19.23 8.81
N LEU A 436 -15.78 -19.07 7.98
CA LEU A 436 -15.72 -18.01 6.98
C LEU A 436 -16.94 -18.07 6.05
N CYS A 437 -17.24 -19.23 5.46
CA CYS A 437 -18.42 -19.45 4.62
C CYS A 437 -19.73 -19.25 5.38
N GLU A 438 -19.84 -19.80 6.59
CA GLU A 438 -21.09 -19.75 7.37
C GLU A 438 -21.43 -18.33 7.85
N ASN A 439 -20.42 -17.54 8.23
CA ASN A 439 -20.66 -16.34 9.03
C ASN A 439 -20.11 -15.03 8.45
N HIS A 440 -19.07 -15.07 7.61
CA HIS A 440 -18.26 -13.87 7.32
C HIS A 440 -18.23 -13.45 5.85
N ILE A 441 -18.84 -14.23 4.95
CA ILE A 441 -18.95 -13.94 3.52
C ILE A 441 -20.40 -13.60 3.19
N SER A 442 -20.59 -12.51 2.43
CA SER A 442 -21.92 -12.05 2.00
C SER A 442 -22.36 -12.58 0.63
N GLY A 443 -21.65 -13.57 0.04
CA GLY A 443 -21.90 -14.11 -1.30
C GLY A 443 -20.65 -14.23 -2.15
N GLN A 444 -19.64 -13.38 -1.95
CA GLN A 444 -18.40 -13.39 -2.71
C GLN A 444 -17.18 -13.40 -1.78
N LEU A 445 -16.32 -14.40 -1.96
CA LEU A 445 -14.98 -14.42 -1.38
C LEU A 445 -13.98 -13.91 -2.41
N ARG A 446 -13.32 -12.82 -2.11
CA ARG A 446 -12.26 -12.25 -2.96
C ARG A 446 -10.92 -12.85 -2.57
N VAL A 447 -10.21 -13.41 -3.53
CA VAL A 447 -8.86 -13.93 -3.37
C VAL A 447 -7.96 -13.41 -4.48
N ALA A 448 -6.67 -13.34 -4.24
CA ALA A 448 -5.72 -12.72 -5.14
C ALA A 448 -4.69 -13.76 -5.67
N PRO A 449 -5.06 -14.65 -6.62
CA PRO A 449 -4.08 -15.46 -7.33
C PRO A 449 -3.16 -14.61 -8.22
N GLU A 450 -3.64 -13.47 -8.70
CA GLU A 450 -3.00 -12.47 -9.56
C GLU A 450 -2.77 -12.96 -11.00
N HIS A 451 -2.34 -14.17 -11.20
CA HIS A 451 -2.11 -14.81 -12.50
C HIS A 451 -2.32 -16.33 -12.39
N ILE A 452 -2.21 -17.05 -13.51
CA ILE A 452 -2.31 -18.53 -13.51
C ILE A 452 -1.10 -19.21 -14.16
N SER A 453 -0.26 -18.47 -14.85
CA SER A 453 0.99 -18.99 -15.39
C SER A 453 2.05 -19.05 -14.30
N ASP A 454 2.57 -20.24 -14.01
CA ASP A 454 3.59 -20.46 -12.96
C ASP A 454 4.86 -19.66 -13.23
N LYS A 455 5.19 -19.38 -14.48
CA LYS A 455 6.30 -18.52 -14.86
C LYS A 455 6.11 -17.09 -14.36
N VAL A 456 4.91 -16.53 -14.50
CA VAL A 456 4.59 -15.18 -14.02
C VAL A 456 4.44 -15.17 -12.50
N LEU A 457 3.74 -16.18 -11.95
CA LEU A 457 3.55 -16.34 -10.51
C LEU A 457 4.89 -16.42 -9.75
N SER A 458 5.89 -17.09 -10.33
CA SER A 458 7.24 -17.15 -9.73
C SER A 458 7.91 -15.78 -9.66
N ARG A 459 7.75 -14.93 -10.68
CA ARG A 459 8.25 -13.53 -10.64
C ARG A 459 7.47 -12.66 -9.67
N MET A 460 6.18 -12.95 -9.48
CA MET A 460 5.35 -12.27 -8.48
C MET A 460 5.64 -12.69 -7.04
N GLY A 461 6.34 -13.79 -6.80
CA GLY A 461 6.49 -14.38 -5.47
C GLY A 461 5.17 -14.95 -4.92
N LYS A 462 4.36 -15.53 -5.82
CA LYS A 462 3.04 -16.13 -5.51
C LYS A 462 3.11 -17.65 -5.62
N PRO A 463 2.21 -18.38 -4.94
CA PRO A 463 2.11 -19.83 -5.05
C PRO A 463 1.79 -20.27 -6.48
N SER A 464 2.09 -21.50 -6.81
CA SER A 464 1.76 -22.07 -8.12
C SER A 464 0.24 -22.18 -8.34
N ARG A 465 -0.14 -22.26 -9.63
CA ARG A 465 -1.53 -22.51 -10.05
C ARG A 465 -2.14 -23.72 -9.34
N ALA A 466 -1.38 -24.79 -9.17
CA ALA A 466 -1.86 -26.02 -8.52
C ALA A 466 -2.35 -25.78 -7.08
N VAL A 467 -1.71 -24.88 -6.34
CA VAL A 467 -2.14 -24.51 -4.97
C VAL A 467 -3.49 -23.76 -5.04
N TYR A 468 -3.63 -22.85 -5.99
CA TYR A 468 -4.89 -22.13 -6.19
C TYR A 468 -6.03 -23.05 -6.62
N ASP A 469 -5.81 -23.94 -7.57
CA ASP A 469 -6.81 -24.91 -8.02
C ASP A 469 -7.25 -25.86 -6.88
N SER A 470 -6.30 -26.24 -6.02
CA SER A 470 -6.58 -27.05 -4.83
C SER A 470 -7.41 -26.26 -3.79
N PHE A 471 -7.12 -24.96 -3.61
CA PHE A 471 -7.93 -24.09 -2.76
C PHE A 471 -9.37 -23.98 -3.27
N ILE A 472 -9.58 -23.77 -4.58
CA ILE A 472 -10.91 -23.68 -5.17
C ILE A 472 -11.72 -24.96 -4.93
N LYS A 473 -11.09 -26.14 -5.12
CA LYS A 473 -11.74 -27.44 -4.85
C LYS A 473 -12.11 -27.58 -3.38
N ARG A 474 -11.19 -27.22 -2.48
CA ARG A 474 -11.42 -27.28 -1.02
C ARG A 474 -12.55 -26.33 -0.60
N TYR A 475 -12.50 -25.06 -1.08
CA TYR A 475 -13.52 -24.06 -0.81
C TYR A 475 -14.90 -24.52 -1.29
N LYS A 476 -15.01 -24.99 -2.53
CA LYS A 476 -16.27 -25.48 -3.10
C LYS A 476 -16.85 -26.61 -2.26
N ARG A 477 -16.05 -27.62 -1.92
CA ARG A 477 -16.49 -28.74 -1.06
C ARG A 477 -17.05 -28.26 0.28
N ILE A 478 -16.43 -27.25 0.89
CA ILE A 478 -16.88 -26.70 2.17
C ILE A 478 -18.16 -25.88 1.97
N ASN A 479 -18.20 -25.02 0.94
CA ASN A 479 -19.34 -24.18 0.67
C ASN A 479 -20.59 -24.99 0.35
N ASP A 480 -20.47 -26.06 -0.45
CA ASP A 480 -21.58 -26.96 -0.77
C ASP A 480 -22.21 -27.56 0.50
N LYS A 481 -21.40 -27.84 1.53
CA LYS A 481 -21.90 -28.33 2.83
C LYS A 481 -22.63 -27.28 3.66
N THR A 482 -22.37 -26.00 3.44
CA THR A 482 -23.04 -24.90 4.17
C THR A 482 -24.43 -24.53 3.59
N GLY A 483 -24.77 -25.08 2.44
CA GLY A 483 -26.02 -24.78 1.74
C GLY A 483 -26.17 -23.34 1.24
N LYS A 484 -25.04 -22.60 1.10
CA LYS A 484 -25.01 -21.21 0.64
C LYS A 484 -24.47 -21.12 -0.78
N GLU A 485 -25.06 -20.22 -1.55
CA GLU A 485 -24.57 -19.86 -2.88
C GLU A 485 -23.48 -18.78 -2.75
N GLN A 486 -22.23 -19.19 -2.63
CA GLN A 486 -21.09 -18.27 -2.55
C GLN A 486 -20.07 -18.59 -3.63
N PHE A 487 -19.46 -17.52 -4.17
CA PHE A 487 -18.52 -17.61 -5.29
C PHE A 487 -17.16 -17.05 -4.90
N VAL A 488 -16.11 -17.66 -5.44
CA VAL A 488 -14.75 -17.09 -5.35
C VAL A 488 -14.56 -16.14 -6.53
N VAL A 489 -14.17 -14.90 -6.22
CA VAL A 489 -13.86 -13.88 -7.23
C VAL A 489 -12.34 -13.67 -7.23
N PRO A 490 -11.62 -14.14 -8.29
CA PRO A 490 -10.18 -13.94 -8.39
C PRO A 490 -9.84 -12.50 -8.78
N TYR A 491 -8.90 -11.90 -8.06
CA TYR A 491 -8.18 -10.73 -8.55
C TYR A 491 -7.10 -11.18 -9.51
N LEU A 492 -7.13 -10.62 -10.74
CA LEU A 492 -6.18 -10.93 -11.80
C LEU A 492 -5.46 -9.67 -12.25
N MET A 493 -4.17 -9.82 -12.57
CA MET A 493 -3.29 -8.73 -12.95
C MET A 493 -2.71 -8.98 -14.34
N SER A 494 -2.82 -7.99 -15.23
CA SER A 494 -2.17 -7.99 -16.53
C SER A 494 -0.81 -7.30 -16.48
N SER A 495 0.02 -7.57 -17.46
CA SER A 495 1.24 -6.80 -17.76
C SER A 495 2.31 -6.78 -16.65
N HIS A 496 2.32 -7.77 -15.76
CA HIS A 496 3.40 -7.93 -14.79
C HIS A 496 4.71 -8.35 -15.49
N PRO A 497 5.89 -7.88 -15.02
CA PRO A 497 7.17 -8.38 -15.49
C PRO A 497 7.24 -9.92 -15.50
N GLY A 498 7.66 -10.51 -16.61
CA GLY A 498 7.61 -11.95 -16.87
C GLY A 498 6.39 -12.43 -17.66
N SER A 499 5.33 -11.59 -17.79
CA SER A 499 4.19 -11.90 -18.66
C SER A 499 4.48 -11.48 -20.10
N THR A 500 4.50 -12.46 -20.98
CA THR A 500 4.48 -12.22 -22.44
C THR A 500 3.05 -12.40 -22.96
N MET A 501 2.85 -12.18 -24.25
CA MET A 501 1.54 -12.40 -24.85
C MET A 501 1.09 -13.87 -24.74
N LYS A 502 2.03 -14.82 -24.71
CA LYS A 502 1.72 -16.25 -24.48
C LYS A 502 1.04 -16.47 -23.13
N GLU A 503 1.65 -15.94 -22.05
CA GLU A 503 1.09 -16.08 -20.70
C GLU A 503 -0.22 -15.28 -20.53
N ALA A 504 -0.37 -14.17 -21.24
CA ALA A 504 -1.62 -13.40 -21.26
C ALA A 504 -2.78 -14.17 -21.96
N ILE A 505 -2.47 -14.88 -23.05
CA ILE A 505 -3.44 -15.76 -23.74
C ILE A 505 -3.82 -16.94 -22.82
N GLU A 506 -2.85 -17.57 -22.16
CA GLU A 506 -3.09 -18.63 -21.19
C GLU A 506 -4.06 -18.16 -20.08
N LEU A 507 -3.88 -16.92 -19.59
CA LEU A 507 -4.79 -16.33 -18.61
C LEU A 507 -6.19 -16.10 -19.19
N ALA A 508 -6.30 -15.68 -20.45
CA ALA A 508 -7.59 -15.51 -21.12
C ALA A 508 -8.34 -16.84 -21.30
N GLU A 509 -7.63 -17.92 -21.65
CA GLU A 509 -8.19 -19.27 -21.73
C GLU A 509 -8.72 -19.72 -20.35
N TYR A 510 -7.96 -19.47 -19.29
CA TYR A 510 -8.42 -19.74 -17.93
C TYR A 510 -9.69 -18.95 -17.57
N VAL A 511 -9.76 -17.66 -17.88
CA VAL A 511 -10.95 -16.82 -17.66
C VAL A 511 -12.16 -17.34 -18.44
N ARG A 512 -11.95 -17.84 -19.67
CA ARG A 512 -12.99 -18.52 -20.45
C ARG A 512 -13.54 -19.73 -19.71
N ASP A 513 -12.65 -20.57 -19.20
CA ASP A 513 -12.99 -21.84 -18.54
C ASP A 513 -13.67 -21.63 -17.17
N LEU A 514 -13.49 -20.46 -16.53
CA LEU A 514 -14.26 -20.04 -15.35
C LEU A 514 -15.75 -19.82 -15.64
N GLY A 515 -16.12 -19.61 -16.92
CA GLY A 515 -17.52 -19.38 -17.34
C GLY A 515 -18.02 -17.96 -17.11
N TYR A 516 -17.32 -17.12 -16.37
CA TYR A 516 -17.62 -15.70 -16.20
C TYR A 516 -16.39 -14.83 -16.44
N MET A 517 -16.63 -13.56 -16.80
CA MET A 517 -15.55 -12.61 -17.05
C MET A 517 -15.39 -11.69 -15.83
N PRO A 518 -14.16 -11.53 -15.29
CA PRO A 518 -13.91 -10.59 -14.22
C PRO A 518 -14.26 -9.15 -14.63
N GLU A 519 -15.07 -8.48 -13.84
CA GLU A 519 -15.39 -7.06 -14.08
C GLU A 519 -14.20 -6.16 -13.77
N GLN A 520 -13.49 -6.46 -12.68
CA GLN A 520 -12.32 -5.73 -12.23
C GLN A 520 -11.04 -6.48 -12.60
N VAL A 521 -10.24 -5.85 -13.43
CA VAL A 521 -8.89 -6.29 -13.81
C VAL A 521 -7.91 -5.22 -13.41
N GLN A 522 -6.83 -5.63 -12.77
CA GLN A 522 -5.73 -4.74 -12.43
C GLN A 522 -4.63 -4.86 -13.48
N ASP A 523 -4.10 -3.72 -13.92
CA ASP A 523 -2.83 -3.70 -14.63
C ASP A 523 -1.71 -3.58 -13.60
N PHE A 524 -0.58 -4.22 -13.86
CA PHE A 524 0.60 -4.02 -13.03
C PHE A 524 0.95 -2.53 -12.97
N TYR A 525 1.00 -2.00 -11.76
CA TYR A 525 1.32 -0.60 -11.51
C TYR A 525 2.76 -0.50 -10.98
N PRO A 526 3.70 0.10 -11.73
CA PRO A 526 5.08 0.24 -11.30
C PRO A 526 5.21 1.20 -10.11
N THR A 527 4.93 0.70 -8.92
CA THR A 527 5.06 1.46 -7.67
C THR A 527 6.53 1.50 -7.25
N PRO A 528 7.09 2.67 -6.90
CA PRO A 528 8.47 2.76 -6.45
C PRO A 528 8.79 1.78 -5.33
N SER A 529 10.05 1.36 -5.25
CA SER A 529 10.56 0.46 -4.20
C SER A 529 9.86 -0.91 -4.13
N THR A 530 9.48 -1.48 -5.26
CA THR A 530 9.05 -2.87 -5.35
C THR A 530 9.97 -3.67 -6.29
N LEU A 531 10.14 -4.98 -6.01
CA LEU A 531 10.90 -5.89 -6.86
C LEU A 531 10.41 -5.87 -8.31
N SER A 532 9.08 -5.86 -8.47
CA SER A 532 8.47 -5.85 -9.80
C SER A 532 8.74 -4.55 -10.57
N THR A 533 8.80 -3.40 -9.88
CA THR A 533 9.17 -2.13 -10.52
C THR A 533 10.65 -2.11 -10.92
N CYS A 534 11.52 -2.69 -10.10
CA CYS A 534 12.92 -2.87 -10.47
C CYS A 534 13.04 -3.76 -11.72
N MET A 535 12.37 -4.92 -11.76
CA MET A 535 12.31 -5.77 -12.96
C MET A 535 11.76 -5.03 -14.18
N TYR A 536 10.69 -4.23 -13.99
CA TYR A 536 10.04 -3.46 -15.05
C TYR A 536 11.00 -2.47 -15.71
N TYR A 537 11.73 -1.70 -14.91
CA TYR A 537 12.65 -0.68 -15.40
C TYR A 537 13.94 -1.26 -15.96
N THR A 538 14.52 -2.25 -15.25
CA THR A 538 15.85 -2.76 -15.59
C THR A 538 15.82 -3.86 -16.65
N GLY A 539 14.75 -4.64 -16.71
CA GLY A 539 14.69 -5.88 -17.48
C GLY A 539 15.45 -7.04 -16.82
N TYR A 540 15.82 -6.92 -15.55
CA TYR A 540 16.49 -7.97 -14.78
C TYR A 540 15.74 -8.28 -13.50
N ASP A 541 15.74 -9.55 -13.08
CA ASP A 541 15.32 -9.93 -11.74
C ASP A 541 16.48 -9.60 -10.77
N PRO A 542 16.32 -8.64 -9.85
CA PRO A 542 17.43 -8.21 -9.00
C PRO A 542 17.90 -9.29 -8.02
N ARG A 543 17.11 -10.37 -7.83
CA ARG A 543 17.47 -11.52 -6.98
C ARG A 543 18.47 -12.47 -7.62
N THR A 544 18.42 -12.60 -8.96
CA THR A 544 19.20 -13.58 -9.73
C THR A 544 20.02 -12.96 -10.85
N MET A 545 19.77 -11.69 -11.16
CA MET A 545 20.31 -10.96 -12.32
C MET A 545 19.98 -11.61 -13.69
N GLU A 546 18.99 -12.50 -13.72
CA GLU A 546 18.45 -13.04 -14.97
C GLU A 546 17.61 -12.01 -15.71
N LYS A 547 17.66 -12.05 -17.04
CA LYS A 547 16.80 -11.21 -17.87
C LYS A 547 15.33 -11.58 -17.68
N VAL A 548 14.48 -10.56 -17.56
CA VAL A 548 13.03 -10.67 -17.45
C VAL A 548 12.40 -9.93 -18.61
N ASN A 549 11.53 -10.60 -19.35
CA ASN A 549 10.72 -9.93 -20.36
C ASN A 549 9.67 -9.03 -19.66
N THR A 550 9.59 -7.78 -20.06
CA THR A 550 8.68 -6.79 -19.44
C THR A 550 7.83 -6.12 -20.52
N PRO A 551 6.50 -6.12 -20.39
CA PRO A 551 5.62 -5.40 -21.30
C PRO A 551 5.71 -3.89 -21.04
N VAL A 552 6.57 -3.20 -21.79
CA VAL A 552 6.76 -1.75 -21.64
C VAL A 552 5.91 -0.94 -22.61
N SER A 553 5.61 -1.49 -23.79
CA SER A 553 4.81 -0.83 -24.83
C SER A 553 3.36 -0.65 -24.35
N HIS A 554 2.80 0.54 -24.59
CA HIS A 554 1.40 0.84 -24.26
C HIS A 554 0.43 -0.13 -24.97
N HIS A 555 0.69 -0.39 -26.24
CA HIS A 555 -0.13 -1.28 -27.08
C HIS A 555 -0.11 -2.73 -26.57
N GLU A 556 1.07 -3.24 -26.18
CA GLU A 556 1.19 -4.58 -25.59
C GLU A 556 0.42 -4.70 -24.27
N LYS A 557 0.49 -3.67 -23.41
CA LYS A 557 -0.29 -3.63 -22.14
C LYS A 557 -1.79 -3.62 -22.41
N GLU A 558 -2.24 -2.85 -23.40
CA GLU A 558 -3.66 -2.81 -23.79
C GLU A 558 -4.12 -4.18 -24.32
N MET A 559 -3.31 -4.87 -25.13
CA MET A 559 -3.63 -6.21 -25.60
C MET A 559 -3.70 -7.22 -24.46
N GLN A 560 -2.73 -7.23 -23.53
CA GLN A 560 -2.75 -8.14 -22.37
C GLN A 560 -3.98 -7.90 -21.48
N ARG A 561 -4.35 -6.64 -21.26
CA ARG A 561 -5.58 -6.30 -20.52
C ARG A 561 -6.84 -6.72 -21.27
N ALA A 562 -6.90 -6.47 -22.58
CA ALA A 562 -8.04 -6.82 -23.41
C ALA A 562 -8.30 -8.33 -23.40
N LEU A 563 -7.26 -9.16 -23.38
CA LEU A 563 -7.34 -10.62 -23.29
C LEU A 563 -8.08 -11.08 -22.03
N ILE A 564 -7.89 -10.46 -20.86
CA ILE A 564 -8.61 -10.84 -19.65
C ILE A 564 -10.10 -10.45 -19.76
N GLN A 565 -10.41 -9.41 -20.52
CA GLN A 565 -11.79 -8.92 -20.75
C GLN A 565 -12.23 -9.13 -22.20
N TYR A 566 -11.90 -10.28 -22.79
CA TYR A 566 -12.04 -10.58 -24.20
C TYR A 566 -13.48 -10.53 -24.73
N LYS A 567 -14.51 -10.69 -23.88
CA LYS A 567 -15.93 -10.60 -24.27
C LYS A 567 -16.41 -9.17 -24.50
N LYS A 568 -15.69 -8.16 -24.02
CA LYS A 568 -16.07 -6.77 -24.23
C LYS A 568 -15.94 -6.38 -25.69
N PRO A 569 -17.00 -5.83 -26.33
CA PRO A 569 -16.99 -5.49 -27.77
C PRO A 569 -15.86 -4.57 -28.17
N GLU A 570 -15.48 -3.61 -27.30
CA GLU A 570 -14.40 -2.66 -27.50
C GLU A 570 -13.01 -3.31 -27.54
N ASN A 571 -12.85 -4.48 -26.95
CA ASN A 571 -11.58 -5.22 -26.90
C ASN A 571 -11.35 -6.14 -28.10
N TYR A 572 -12.36 -6.32 -28.95
CA TYR A 572 -12.33 -7.34 -30.01
C TYR A 572 -11.10 -7.25 -30.92
N ASP A 573 -10.78 -6.06 -31.41
CA ASP A 573 -9.70 -5.87 -32.39
C ASP A 573 -8.34 -6.13 -31.73
N LEU A 574 -8.12 -5.69 -30.50
CA LEU A 574 -6.90 -5.96 -29.71
C LEU A 574 -6.73 -7.46 -29.42
N VAL A 575 -7.82 -8.14 -29.03
CA VAL A 575 -7.80 -9.59 -28.79
C VAL A 575 -7.49 -10.34 -30.08
N LYS A 576 -8.13 -9.99 -31.19
CA LYS A 576 -7.88 -10.60 -32.48
C LYS A 576 -6.42 -10.43 -32.92
N GLU A 577 -5.89 -9.22 -32.82
CA GLU A 577 -4.48 -8.91 -33.11
C GLU A 577 -3.54 -9.76 -32.26
N ALA A 578 -3.76 -9.80 -30.94
CA ALA A 578 -2.96 -10.58 -30.01
C ALA A 578 -2.94 -12.07 -30.37
N LEU A 579 -4.10 -12.64 -30.71
CA LEU A 579 -4.23 -14.06 -31.08
C LEU A 579 -3.52 -14.35 -32.40
N LEU A 580 -3.71 -13.54 -33.43
CA LEU A 580 -3.08 -13.75 -34.74
C LEU A 580 -1.55 -13.60 -34.68
N ALA A 581 -1.05 -12.57 -33.97
CA ALA A 581 0.38 -12.35 -33.78
C ALA A 581 1.09 -13.49 -33.03
N ASN A 582 0.33 -14.30 -32.27
CA ASN A 582 0.87 -15.42 -31.50
C ASN A 582 0.46 -16.81 -32.07
N ASN A 583 0.01 -16.86 -33.33
CA ASN A 583 -0.41 -18.10 -34.02
C ASN A 583 -1.53 -18.85 -33.28
N ARG A 584 -2.44 -18.14 -32.62
CA ARG A 584 -3.58 -18.70 -31.88
C ARG A 584 -4.91 -18.41 -32.58
N SER A 585 -4.93 -18.56 -33.92
CA SER A 585 -6.16 -18.48 -34.72
C SER A 585 -7.21 -19.54 -34.33
N ASP A 586 -6.77 -20.62 -33.69
CA ASP A 586 -7.61 -21.67 -33.11
C ASP A 586 -8.60 -21.13 -32.05
N LEU A 587 -8.29 -20.01 -31.44
CA LEU A 587 -9.14 -19.33 -30.44
C LEU A 587 -10.14 -18.33 -31.04
N ILE A 588 -10.17 -18.21 -32.39
CA ILE A 588 -11.12 -17.38 -33.12
C ILE A 588 -12.14 -18.29 -33.81
N GLY A 589 -13.35 -18.35 -33.31
CA GLY A 589 -14.39 -19.24 -33.83
C GLY A 589 -15.66 -19.23 -32.98
N PHE A 590 -16.54 -20.18 -33.27
CA PHE A 590 -17.80 -20.37 -32.54
C PHE A 590 -17.77 -21.54 -31.54
N GLY A 591 -16.65 -22.27 -31.52
CA GLY A 591 -16.49 -23.41 -30.62
C GLY A 591 -16.32 -23.00 -29.15
N PRO A 592 -16.58 -23.91 -28.20
CA PRO A 592 -16.53 -23.61 -26.76
C PRO A 592 -15.11 -23.24 -26.27
N LYS A 593 -14.07 -23.60 -27.02
CA LYS A 593 -12.68 -23.25 -26.74
C LYS A 593 -12.25 -21.89 -27.30
N CYS A 594 -13.08 -21.24 -28.13
CA CYS A 594 -12.74 -19.96 -28.73
C CYS A 594 -12.98 -18.81 -27.74
N LEU A 595 -12.19 -17.75 -27.85
CA LEU A 595 -12.30 -16.53 -27.08
C LEU A 595 -13.24 -15.52 -27.76
N ILE A 596 -13.12 -15.35 -29.08
CA ILE A 596 -13.89 -14.40 -29.87
C ILE A 596 -14.45 -15.05 -31.14
N PRO A 597 -15.66 -14.65 -31.59
CA PRO A 597 -16.21 -15.10 -32.86
C PRO A 597 -15.52 -14.40 -34.05
N PRO A 598 -15.46 -15.01 -35.25
CA PRO A 598 -15.02 -14.32 -36.45
C PRO A 598 -16.02 -13.23 -36.83
N ARG A 599 -15.58 -11.97 -36.92
CA ARG A 599 -16.40 -10.87 -37.47
C ARG A 599 -16.14 -10.71 -38.94
N LYS A 600 -17.20 -10.55 -39.75
CA LYS A 600 -17.08 -10.10 -41.14
C LYS A 600 -16.46 -8.70 -41.13
N ILE A 601 -15.39 -8.49 -41.88
CA ILE A 601 -14.82 -7.17 -42.11
C ILE A 601 -15.90 -6.35 -42.81
N ARG A 602 -16.52 -5.39 -42.14
CA ARG A 602 -17.29 -4.35 -42.80
C ARG A 602 -16.29 -3.49 -43.57
N SER A 603 -16.21 -3.69 -44.88
CA SER A 603 -15.45 -2.79 -45.74
C SER A 603 -16.01 -1.37 -45.56
N ARG A 604 -15.13 -0.41 -45.30
CA ARG A 604 -15.45 1.04 -45.16
C ARG A 604 -15.95 1.69 -46.46
N SER A 605 -16.55 0.94 -47.41
CA SER A 605 -16.93 1.41 -48.74
C SER A 605 -18.35 1.96 -48.87
N ASN A 606 -19.14 2.14 -47.80
CA ASN A 606 -20.55 2.60 -47.98
C ASN A 606 -21.00 3.75 -47.07
N GLU A 607 -20.11 4.62 -46.59
CA GLU A 607 -20.55 5.84 -45.87
C GLU A 607 -20.57 7.11 -46.72
N LYS A 608 -20.23 7.04 -48.02
CA LYS A 608 -20.25 8.21 -48.92
C LYS A 608 -21.52 8.37 -49.79
N SER A 609 -22.54 7.51 -49.64
CA SER A 609 -23.74 7.58 -50.52
C SER A 609 -25.06 7.94 -49.82
N ARG A 610 -25.02 8.48 -48.59
CA ARG A 610 -26.24 9.00 -47.92
C ARG A 610 -26.12 10.47 -47.48
N LYS A 611 -25.52 11.30 -48.33
CA LYS A 611 -25.66 12.76 -48.28
C LYS A 611 -25.75 13.25 -49.74
N ARG A 612 -26.91 13.11 -50.30
CA ARG A 612 -27.49 13.94 -51.38
C ARG A 612 -28.97 14.07 -51.14
#